data_341e18f0b918664f635b826d480cfffb
#
_entry.id   341e18f0b918664f635b826d480cfffb
#
_cell.length_a   1.000
_cell.length_b   1.000
_cell.length_c   1.000
_cell.angle_alpha   90.00
_cell.angle_beta   90.00
_cell.angle_gamma   90.00
#
_symmetry.space_group_name_H-M   'P 1'
#
loop_
_entity.id
_entity.type
_entity.pdbx_description
1 polymer ?
#
loop_
_entity_poly.entity_id
_entity_poly.type
_entity_poly.pdbx_seq_one_letter_code
_entity_poly.pdbx_strand_id
1 'polypeptide(L)'
;MKRLAGMFAAMIVALLTATPARADITLAVNEGVTYYVTPTEIREKYKELADLLGKQLHTTVKVVPVDQYPVLRKGLDEQEYDLAFVHPAHHSLMSIRDGKYRLVVLTKGYTDYKARFFVGKDTHLKQPGEMKGKRFGMPDPDSITAVITRATMRDLGIDAGSAEIRTTRYQDAVPFFVENGFSDVGVTASGAVVKQWQEKGGSVVLESKPVPIKHMIASTKMSDADIEKVRTVMLNLDKTEHGQKILAKLGYKGYEAGDPQQLATLTKWLGY
;
A
#
# COMPACT_ATOMS: atom_id res chain seq x y z
N MET A 1 40.10 -77.70 14.22
CA MET A 1 40.20 -76.42 14.85
C MET A 1 40.03 -75.38 13.71
N LYS A 2 38.81 -74.87 13.53
CA LYS A 2 38.47 -73.89 12.45
C LYS A 2 38.15 -72.58 13.11
N ARG A 3 38.91 -71.51 12.78
CA ARG A 3 38.73 -70.15 13.24
C ARG A 3 37.62 -69.51 12.41
N LEU A 4 36.50 -69.11 13.01
CA LEU A 4 35.49 -68.23 12.42
C LEU A 4 36.00 -66.81 12.60
N ALA A 5 36.25 -66.16 11.47
CA ALA A 5 36.46 -64.70 11.41
C ALA A 5 35.11 -64.04 11.20
N GLY A 6 34.62 -63.26 12.22
CA GLY A 6 33.42 -62.48 12.11
C GLY A 6 33.68 -61.18 11.35
N MET A 7 33.02 -61.01 10.22
CA MET A 7 32.97 -59.76 9.52
C MET A 7 31.88 -58.83 10.20
N PHE A 8 32.32 -57.81 10.90
CA PHE A 8 31.47 -56.74 11.33
C PHE A 8 31.23 -55.76 10.11
N ALA A 9 30.09 -55.90 9.49
CA ALA A 9 29.64 -54.91 8.51
C ALA A 9 29.15 -53.67 9.25
N ALA A 10 29.93 -52.61 9.24
CA ALA A 10 29.51 -51.29 9.72
C ALA A 10 28.49 -50.69 8.72
N MET A 11 27.23 -50.75 9.08
CA MET A 11 26.14 -50.15 8.34
C MET A 11 26.13 -48.63 8.69
N ILE A 12 26.77 -47.80 7.83
CA ILE A 12 26.68 -46.34 7.92
C ILE A 12 25.27 -45.96 7.46
N VAL A 13 24.39 -45.71 8.43
CA VAL A 13 23.09 -45.05 8.17
C VAL A 13 23.37 -43.57 7.93
N ALA A 14 23.49 -43.21 6.66
CA ALA A 14 23.44 -41.81 6.26
C ALA A 14 22.02 -41.26 6.54
N LEU A 15 21.84 -40.60 7.69
CA LEU A 15 20.68 -39.78 7.93
C LEU A 15 20.72 -38.66 6.90
N LEU A 16 20.02 -38.86 5.80
CA LEU A 16 19.60 -37.78 4.94
C LEU A 16 18.69 -36.85 5.76
N THR A 17 19.26 -35.79 6.31
CA THR A 17 18.48 -34.69 6.87
C THR A 17 17.78 -34.02 5.69
N ALA A 18 16.64 -34.57 5.30
CA ALA A 18 15.72 -33.86 4.42
C ALA A 18 15.31 -32.60 5.15
N THR A 19 15.90 -31.48 4.79
CA THR A 19 15.35 -30.15 5.18
C THR A 19 13.89 -30.14 4.71
N PRO A 20 12.92 -29.96 5.62
CA PRO A 20 11.53 -29.92 5.22
C PRO A 20 11.40 -28.82 4.14
N ALA A 21 10.85 -29.19 2.99
CA ALA A 21 10.56 -28.22 1.95
C ALA A 21 9.65 -27.17 2.57
N ARG A 22 10.16 -25.95 2.66
CA ARG A 22 9.39 -24.82 3.19
C ARG A 22 8.26 -24.51 2.21
N ALA A 23 7.05 -24.29 2.71
CA ALA A 23 5.94 -23.88 1.87
C ALA A 23 6.26 -22.57 1.14
N ASP A 24 5.78 -22.45 -0.09
CA ASP A 24 5.91 -21.22 -0.87
C ASP A 24 5.30 -20.04 -0.12
N ILE A 25 5.95 -18.89 -0.20
CA ILE A 25 5.47 -17.63 0.37
C ILE A 25 4.66 -16.88 -0.70
N THR A 26 3.52 -16.37 -0.31
CA THR A 26 2.68 -15.53 -1.17
C THR A 26 2.99 -14.05 -0.94
N LEU A 27 3.25 -13.31 -2.03
CA LEU A 27 3.35 -11.84 -2.05
C LEU A 27 2.16 -11.27 -2.81
N ALA A 28 1.12 -10.85 -2.10
CA ALA A 28 0.04 -10.09 -2.71
C ALA A 28 0.52 -8.70 -3.14
N VAL A 29 0.11 -8.26 -4.34
CA VAL A 29 0.44 -6.93 -4.84
C VAL A 29 -0.83 -6.23 -5.29
N ASN A 30 -1.13 -5.11 -4.62
CA ASN A 30 -2.14 -4.14 -5.05
C ASN A 30 -1.47 -2.78 -5.19
N GLU A 31 -1.41 -2.24 -6.40
CA GLU A 31 -0.84 -0.91 -6.69
C GLU A 31 -1.89 0.21 -6.76
N GLY A 32 -3.14 -0.10 -6.41
CA GLY A 32 -4.28 0.79 -6.51
C GLY A 32 -4.97 0.69 -7.88
N VAL A 33 -6.08 1.40 -8.03
CA VAL A 33 -6.93 1.36 -9.24
C VAL A 33 -6.77 2.60 -10.12
N THR A 34 -5.79 3.46 -9.83
CA THR A 34 -5.61 4.74 -10.54
C THR A 34 -5.10 4.54 -11.97
N TYR A 35 -4.38 3.43 -12.22
CA TYR A 35 -3.89 3.02 -13.53
C TYR A 35 -4.25 1.56 -13.76
N TYR A 36 -4.73 1.25 -14.96
CA TYR A 36 -4.96 -0.14 -15.33
C TYR A 36 -3.62 -0.82 -15.63
N VAL A 37 -3.27 -1.82 -14.82
CA VAL A 37 -2.10 -2.68 -15.02
C VAL A 37 -2.60 -4.12 -15.00
N THR A 38 -2.19 -4.92 -15.98
CA THR A 38 -2.62 -6.31 -16.07
C THR A 38 -1.97 -7.18 -14.99
N PRO A 39 -2.59 -8.29 -14.59
CA PRO A 39 -1.98 -9.26 -13.67
C PRO A 39 -0.63 -9.79 -14.15
N THR A 40 -0.43 -9.93 -15.47
CA THR A 40 0.84 -10.36 -16.05
C THR A 40 1.92 -9.30 -15.87
N GLU A 41 1.62 -8.04 -16.15
CA GLU A 41 2.55 -6.94 -15.94
C GLU A 41 2.96 -6.80 -14.46
N ILE A 42 2.03 -6.99 -13.52
CA ILE A 42 2.35 -7.00 -12.08
C ILE A 42 3.32 -8.14 -11.74
N ARG A 43 3.07 -9.36 -12.24
CA ARG A 43 4.00 -10.48 -11.99
C ARG A 43 5.39 -10.20 -12.53
N GLU A 44 5.49 -9.72 -13.77
CA GLU A 44 6.77 -9.38 -14.40
C GLU A 44 7.49 -8.23 -13.68
N LYS A 45 6.74 -7.22 -13.26
CA LYS A 45 7.27 -6.07 -12.54
C LYS A 45 7.89 -6.47 -11.20
N TYR A 46 7.22 -7.35 -10.44
CA TYR A 46 7.65 -7.76 -9.10
C TYR A 46 8.50 -9.04 -9.07
N LYS A 47 8.74 -9.70 -10.22
CA LYS A 47 9.44 -10.97 -10.30
C LYS A 47 10.83 -10.92 -9.65
N GLU A 48 11.66 -9.96 -10.02
CA GLU A 48 13.03 -9.86 -9.51
C GLU A 48 13.09 -9.58 -8.01
N LEU A 49 12.13 -8.80 -7.48
CA LEU A 49 11.98 -8.61 -6.04
C LEU A 49 11.59 -9.93 -5.36
N ALA A 50 10.62 -10.65 -5.89
CA ALA A 50 10.19 -11.94 -5.36
C ALA A 50 11.32 -12.97 -5.38
N ASP A 51 12.09 -13.06 -6.47
CA ASP A 51 13.26 -13.93 -6.60
C ASP A 51 14.34 -13.58 -5.54
N LEU A 52 14.59 -12.29 -5.30
CA LEU A 52 15.54 -11.83 -4.28
C LEU A 52 15.07 -12.21 -2.87
N LEU A 53 13.80 -11.96 -2.55
CA LEU A 53 13.21 -12.32 -1.26
C LEU A 53 13.23 -13.85 -1.07
N GLY A 54 12.92 -14.61 -2.11
CA GLY A 54 12.95 -16.08 -2.08
C GLY A 54 14.34 -16.62 -1.77
N LYS A 55 15.40 -16.05 -2.34
CA LYS A 55 16.78 -16.39 -2.00
C LYS A 55 17.10 -16.16 -0.52
N GLN A 56 16.67 -15.05 0.04
CA GLN A 56 16.90 -14.71 1.45
C GLN A 56 16.10 -15.58 2.42
N LEU A 57 14.93 -16.03 2.02
CA LEU A 57 14.03 -16.85 2.82
C LEU A 57 14.21 -18.36 2.59
N HIS A 58 15.08 -18.74 1.64
CA HIS A 58 15.31 -20.12 1.20
C HIS A 58 14.01 -20.85 0.80
N THR A 59 13.15 -20.16 0.06
CA THR A 59 11.89 -20.69 -0.47
C THR A 59 11.46 -19.91 -1.72
N THR A 60 10.39 -20.34 -2.38
CA THR A 60 9.80 -19.58 -3.49
C THR A 60 8.89 -18.48 -2.96
N VAL A 61 8.97 -17.26 -3.54
CA VAL A 61 8.00 -16.19 -3.30
C VAL A 61 7.15 -16.03 -4.56
N LYS A 62 5.85 -16.28 -4.44
CA LYS A 62 4.88 -16.19 -5.54
C LYS A 62 4.18 -14.84 -5.52
N VAL A 63 4.26 -14.10 -6.63
CA VAL A 63 3.53 -12.83 -6.79
C VAL A 63 2.06 -13.11 -7.13
N VAL A 64 1.16 -12.60 -6.31
CA VAL A 64 -0.30 -12.69 -6.46
C VAL A 64 -0.85 -11.28 -6.73
N PRO A 65 -1.14 -10.91 -7.99
CA PRO A 65 -1.79 -9.64 -8.29
C PRO A 65 -3.20 -9.60 -7.72
N VAL A 66 -3.56 -8.49 -7.06
CA VAL A 66 -4.88 -8.27 -6.50
C VAL A 66 -5.37 -6.90 -6.97
N ASP A 67 -6.36 -6.86 -7.86
CA ASP A 67 -6.84 -5.65 -8.54
C ASP A 67 -8.19 -5.12 -8.01
N GLN A 68 -8.77 -5.82 -7.03
CA GLN A 68 -10.05 -5.45 -6.42
C GLN A 68 -9.93 -5.31 -4.90
N TYR A 69 -10.40 -4.19 -4.37
CA TYR A 69 -10.35 -3.92 -2.94
C TYR A 69 -11.13 -4.91 -2.07
N PRO A 70 -12.33 -5.39 -2.47
CA PRO A 70 -13.03 -6.43 -1.70
C PRO A 70 -12.22 -7.73 -1.59
N VAL A 71 -11.54 -8.15 -2.68
CA VAL A 71 -10.67 -9.33 -2.68
C VAL A 71 -9.45 -9.11 -1.79
N LEU A 72 -8.82 -7.93 -1.89
CA LEU A 72 -7.70 -7.56 -1.03
C LEU A 72 -8.09 -7.60 0.45
N ARG A 73 -9.22 -6.96 0.82
CA ARG A 73 -9.71 -6.94 2.20
C ARG A 73 -9.94 -8.34 2.73
N LYS A 74 -10.65 -9.18 1.97
CA LYS A 74 -10.92 -10.57 2.37
C LYS A 74 -9.62 -11.33 2.59
N GLY A 75 -8.70 -11.32 1.62
CA GLY A 75 -7.43 -12.04 1.72
C GLY A 75 -6.55 -11.55 2.89
N LEU A 76 -6.55 -10.24 3.19
CA LEU A 76 -5.88 -9.70 4.37
C LEU A 76 -6.57 -10.15 5.67
N ASP A 77 -7.91 -10.13 5.71
CA ASP A 77 -8.68 -10.54 6.89
C ASP A 77 -8.51 -12.03 7.22
N GLU A 78 -8.41 -12.87 6.21
CA GLU A 78 -8.22 -14.31 6.34
C GLU A 78 -6.73 -14.69 6.45
N GLN A 79 -5.82 -13.70 6.32
CA GLN A 79 -4.36 -13.89 6.27
C GLN A 79 -3.96 -14.95 5.20
N GLU A 80 -4.54 -14.82 4.00
CA GLU A 80 -4.20 -15.65 2.83
C GLU A 80 -2.82 -15.32 2.26
N TYR A 81 -2.30 -14.12 2.55
CA TYR A 81 -1.02 -13.65 2.05
C TYR A 81 0.02 -13.60 3.17
N ASP A 82 1.21 -14.13 2.90
CA ASP A 82 2.33 -14.03 3.82
C ASP A 82 2.92 -12.62 3.83
N LEU A 83 3.10 -12.06 2.62
CA LEU A 83 3.54 -10.69 2.38
C LEU A 83 2.48 -9.98 1.54
N ALA A 84 2.29 -8.68 1.76
CA ALA A 84 1.44 -7.87 0.91
C ALA A 84 2.05 -6.48 0.67
N PHE A 85 2.13 -6.09 -0.60
CA PHE A 85 2.39 -4.72 -1.01
C PHE A 85 1.05 -4.05 -1.29
N VAL A 86 0.69 -3.08 -0.45
CA VAL A 86 -0.68 -2.55 -0.39
C VAL A 86 -0.72 -1.07 -0.71
N HIS A 87 -1.49 -0.74 -1.71
CA HIS A 87 -2.03 0.58 -1.99
C HIS A 87 -3.51 0.41 -2.37
N PRO A 88 -4.47 0.98 -1.63
CA PRO A 88 -4.35 2.09 -0.66
C PRO A 88 -4.08 1.62 0.77
N ALA A 89 -3.30 2.44 1.47
CA ALA A 89 -2.71 2.12 2.77
C ALA A 89 -3.72 1.85 3.90
N HIS A 90 -4.96 2.36 3.83
CA HIS A 90 -5.93 2.13 4.91
C HIS A 90 -6.24 0.64 5.10
N HIS A 91 -6.15 -0.18 4.04
CA HIS A 91 -6.31 -1.63 4.17
C HIS A 91 -5.17 -2.27 4.98
N SER A 92 -3.91 -1.86 4.73
CA SER A 92 -2.79 -2.33 5.55
C SER A 92 -2.86 -1.82 6.99
N LEU A 93 -3.26 -0.57 7.18
CA LEU A 93 -3.41 0.02 8.52
C LEU A 93 -4.47 -0.69 9.36
N MET A 94 -5.62 -1.05 8.77
CA MET A 94 -6.63 -1.88 9.44
C MET A 94 -6.07 -3.25 9.83
N SER A 95 -5.39 -3.93 8.92
CA SER A 95 -4.82 -5.27 9.18
C SER A 95 -3.72 -5.23 10.25
N ILE A 96 -2.95 -4.13 10.34
CA ILE A 96 -1.96 -3.90 11.41
C ILE A 96 -2.66 -3.65 12.74
N ARG A 97 -3.67 -2.78 12.78
CA ARG A 97 -4.48 -2.50 13.97
C ARG A 97 -5.09 -3.79 14.56
N ASP A 98 -5.58 -4.66 13.69
CA ASP A 98 -6.24 -5.92 14.07
C ASP A 98 -5.25 -7.03 14.46
N GLY A 99 -3.94 -6.75 14.47
CA GLY A 99 -2.89 -7.66 14.86
C GLY A 99 -2.64 -8.81 13.87
N LYS A 100 -3.22 -8.74 12.68
CA LYS A 100 -3.07 -9.77 11.63
C LYS A 100 -1.78 -9.63 10.84
N TYR A 101 -1.32 -8.40 10.66
CA TYR A 101 -0.10 -8.06 9.92
C TYR A 101 0.79 -7.12 10.70
N ARG A 102 2.06 -7.08 10.33
CA ARG A 102 3.05 -6.11 10.81
C ARG A 102 3.61 -5.31 9.65
N LEU A 103 3.91 -4.03 9.90
CA LEU A 103 4.60 -3.21 8.92
C LEU A 103 6.01 -3.76 8.67
N VAL A 104 6.36 -3.95 7.41
CA VAL A 104 7.73 -4.22 6.98
C VAL A 104 8.42 -2.91 6.66
N VAL A 105 7.93 -2.18 5.64
CA VAL A 105 8.49 -0.90 5.21
C VAL A 105 7.41 0.01 4.60
N LEU A 106 7.74 1.32 4.53
CA LEU A 106 7.06 2.32 3.73
C LEU A 106 7.85 2.56 2.43
N THR A 107 7.16 3.00 1.37
CA THR A 107 7.80 3.32 0.09
C THR A 107 8.24 4.78 0.07
N LYS A 108 9.54 5.06 -0.12
CA LYS A 108 10.10 6.42 -0.24
C LYS A 108 9.42 7.21 -1.36
N GLY A 109 9.07 8.46 -1.06
CA GLY A 109 8.37 9.35 -2.00
C GLY A 109 6.85 9.16 -2.05
N TYR A 110 6.31 8.23 -1.24
CA TYR A 110 4.88 8.01 -1.08
C TYR A 110 4.40 8.21 0.36
N THR A 111 5.18 8.94 1.17
CA THR A 111 4.90 9.20 2.58
C THR A 111 4.27 10.58 2.83
N ASP A 112 4.30 11.48 1.84
CA ASP A 112 3.71 12.84 1.91
C ASP A 112 2.47 12.98 0.97
N TYR A 113 1.63 11.96 0.91
CA TYR A 113 0.43 12.00 0.09
C TYR A 113 -0.66 12.80 0.77
N LYS A 114 -1.22 13.80 0.08
CA LYS A 114 -2.23 14.72 0.60
C LYS A 114 -3.44 14.81 -0.31
N ALA A 115 -4.62 14.85 0.26
CA ALA A 115 -5.81 15.29 -0.44
C ALA A 115 -5.81 16.82 -0.51
N ARG A 116 -6.08 17.37 -1.70
CA ARG A 116 -6.15 18.80 -1.98
C ARG A 116 -7.57 19.18 -2.34
N PHE A 117 -8.12 20.10 -1.57
CA PHE A 117 -9.45 20.64 -1.77
C PHE A 117 -9.35 21.86 -2.67
N PHE A 118 -9.93 21.79 -3.84
CA PHE A 118 -9.85 22.84 -4.84
C PHE A 118 -11.23 23.38 -5.22
N VAL A 119 -11.25 24.62 -5.68
CA VAL A 119 -12.47 25.38 -6.03
C VAL A 119 -12.28 26.12 -7.33
N GLY A 120 -13.38 26.44 -8.01
CA GLY A 120 -13.35 27.20 -9.26
C GLY A 120 -12.89 28.65 -9.08
N LYS A 121 -12.50 29.30 -10.20
CA LYS A 121 -12.01 30.70 -10.22
C LYS A 121 -13.03 31.72 -9.71
N ASP A 122 -14.31 31.47 -9.97
CA ASP A 122 -15.39 32.39 -9.68
C ASP A 122 -16.03 32.19 -8.31
N THR A 123 -15.42 31.35 -7.47
CA THR A 123 -15.91 31.02 -6.12
C THR A 123 -15.53 32.10 -5.10
N HIS A 124 -16.41 32.29 -4.11
CA HIS A 124 -16.11 33.07 -2.90
C HIS A 124 -15.41 32.27 -1.79
N LEU A 125 -15.29 30.95 -1.97
CA LEU A 125 -14.62 30.10 -0.98
C LEU A 125 -13.12 30.36 -0.95
N LYS A 126 -12.64 30.95 0.13
CA LYS A 126 -11.22 31.30 0.32
C LYS A 126 -10.60 30.57 1.50
N GLN A 127 -11.41 30.08 2.43
CA GLN A 127 -10.96 29.46 3.67
C GLN A 127 -11.64 28.11 3.92
N PRO A 128 -10.97 27.17 4.59
CA PRO A 128 -11.51 25.83 4.86
C PRO A 128 -12.85 25.82 5.59
N GLY A 129 -13.09 26.73 6.54
CA GLY A 129 -14.35 26.82 7.27
C GLY A 129 -15.58 27.13 6.42
N GLU A 130 -15.40 27.78 5.27
CA GLU A 130 -16.47 28.13 4.32
C GLU A 130 -16.97 26.92 3.52
N MET A 131 -16.26 25.78 3.58
CA MET A 131 -16.67 24.53 2.94
C MET A 131 -17.85 23.82 3.65
N LYS A 132 -18.21 24.25 4.86
CA LYS A 132 -19.35 23.68 5.58
C LYS A 132 -20.65 23.94 4.81
N GLY A 133 -21.47 22.89 4.61
CA GLY A 133 -22.70 22.94 3.83
C GLY A 133 -22.51 23.01 2.32
N LYS A 134 -21.29 22.81 1.82
CA LYS A 134 -21.00 22.75 0.39
C LYS A 134 -21.07 21.33 -0.15
N ARG A 135 -21.24 21.23 -1.48
CA ARG A 135 -21.23 19.96 -2.21
C ARG A 135 -19.80 19.60 -2.57
N PHE A 136 -19.44 18.34 -2.39
CA PHE A 136 -18.09 17.83 -2.65
C PHE A 136 -18.05 16.87 -3.83
N GLY A 137 -17.03 16.99 -4.66
CA GLY A 137 -16.64 16.00 -5.66
C GLY A 137 -15.36 15.32 -5.23
N MET A 138 -15.32 13.98 -5.22
CA MET A 138 -14.12 13.23 -4.84
C MET A 138 -13.99 11.93 -5.65
N PRO A 139 -12.80 11.28 -5.64
CA PRO A 139 -12.66 9.98 -6.29
C PRO A 139 -13.44 8.88 -5.56
N ASP A 140 -13.26 7.64 -6.06
CA ASP A 140 -13.92 6.44 -5.53
C ASP A 140 -13.95 6.41 -3.99
N PRO A 141 -15.09 6.09 -3.36
CA PRO A 141 -15.26 6.11 -1.90
C PRO A 141 -14.27 5.19 -1.15
N ASP A 142 -13.82 4.11 -1.78
CA ASP A 142 -12.83 3.18 -1.23
C ASP A 142 -11.38 3.59 -1.53
N SER A 143 -11.16 4.73 -2.22
CA SER A 143 -9.82 5.24 -2.44
C SER A 143 -9.24 5.87 -1.18
N ILE A 144 -7.91 5.82 -1.04
CA ILE A 144 -7.22 6.49 0.08
C ILE A 144 -7.49 8.01 0.07
N THR A 145 -7.64 8.63 -1.10
CA THR A 145 -7.97 10.05 -1.22
C THR A 145 -9.32 10.35 -0.59
N ALA A 146 -10.35 9.54 -0.85
CA ALA A 146 -11.68 9.72 -0.25
C ALA A 146 -11.66 9.47 1.26
N VAL A 147 -10.87 8.49 1.74
CA VAL A 147 -10.69 8.23 3.18
C VAL A 147 -10.05 9.44 3.88
N ILE A 148 -8.95 9.98 3.30
CA ILE A 148 -8.29 11.18 3.81
C ILE A 148 -9.25 12.39 3.77
N THR A 149 -10.04 12.52 2.71
CA THR A 149 -11.03 13.59 2.58
C THR A 149 -12.02 13.56 3.73
N ARG A 150 -12.63 12.41 4.02
CA ARG A 150 -13.58 12.26 5.15
C ARG A 150 -12.92 12.55 6.50
N ALA A 151 -11.68 12.13 6.71
CA ALA A 151 -10.92 12.46 7.92
C ALA A 151 -10.69 13.98 8.07
N THR A 152 -10.33 14.64 6.98
CA THR A 152 -10.12 16.10 6.95
C THR A 152 -11.43 16.86 7.16
N MET A 153 -12.53 16.38 6.57
CA MET A 153 -13.87 16.95 6.80
C MET A 153 -14.24 16.89 8.29
N ARG A 154 -13.97 15.77 8.98
CA ARG A 154 -14.20 15.66 10.43
C ARG A 154 -13.37 16.67 11.23
N ASP A 155 -12.10 16.90 10.86
CA ASP A 155 -11.26 17.93 11.51
C ASP A 155 -11.88 19.34 11.37
N LEU A 156 -12.64 19.59 10.31
CA LEU A 156 -13.35 20.86 10.06
C LEU A 156 -14.77 20.92 10.66
N GLY A 157 -15.20 19.87 11.35
CA GLY A 157 -16.58 19.76 11.86
C GLY A 157 -17.62 19.60 10.74
N ILE A 158 -17.23 19.02 9.60
CA ILE A 158 -18.12 18.68 8.49
C ILE A 158 -18.41 17.19 8.59
N ASP A 159 -19.66 16.83 8.78
CA ASP A 159 -20.10 15.44 8.76
C ASP A 159 -20.23 14.94 7.32
N ALA A 160 -19.34 14.03 6.94
CA ALA A 160 -19.36 13.44 5.60
C ALA A 160 -20.61 12.56 5.35
N GLY A 161 -21.28 12.09 6.41
CA GLY A 161 -22.51 11.30 6.26
C GLY A 161 -23.72 12.14 5.84
N SER A 162 -23.75 13.43 6.20
CA SER A 162 -24.81 14.37 5.84
C SER A 162 -24.43 15.32 4.69
N ALA A 163 -23.15 15.37 4.29
CA ALA A 163 -22.69 16.19 3.19
C ALA A 163 -23.12 15.61 1.82
N GLU A 164 -23.50 16.48 0.88
CA GLU A 164 -23.70 16.05 -0.51
C GLU A 164 -22.35 15.75 -1.16
N ILE A 165 -22.10 14.48 -1.44
CA ILE A 165 -20.84 13.99 -2.01
C ILE A 165 -21.14 13.29 -3.34
N ARG A 166 -20.47 13.74 -4.40
CA ARG A 166 -20.44 13.08 -5.71
C ARG A 166 -19.10 12.38 -5.89
N THR A 167 -19.15 11.17 -6.40
CA THR A 167 -17.95 10.35 -6.60
C THR A 167 -17.75 9.96 -8.04
N THR A 168 -16.49 9.79 -8.43
CA THR A 168 -16.08 9.27 -9.73
C THR A 168 -14.97 8.23 -9.52
N ARG A 169 -14.79 7.32 -10.47
CA ARG A 169 -13.75 6.30 -10.36
C ARG A 169 -12.34 6.88 -10.32
N TYR A 170 -12.09 7.98 -11.06
CA TYR A 170 -10.75 8.51 -11.28
C TYR A 170 -10.58 9.94 -10.75
N GLN A 171 -9.38 10.24 -10.27
CA GLN A 171 -9.05 11.56 -9.69
C GLN A 171 -9.06 12.69 -10.74
N ASP A 172 -8.72 12.39 -11.98
CA ASP A 172 -8.69 13.33 -13.11
C ASP A 172 -10.08 13.73 -13.62
N ALA A 173 -11.11 12.94 -13.28
CA ALA A 173 -12.49 13.28 -13.59
C ALA A 173 -13.17 14.19 -12.54
N VAL A 174 -12.57 14.41 -11.37
CA VAL A 174 -13.15 15.25 -10.31
C VAL A 174 -13.32 16.71 -10.74
N PRO A 175 -12.40 17.36 -11.49
CA PRO A 175 -12.59 18.74 -11.98
C PRO A 175 -13.88 18.94 -12.74
N PHE A 176 -14.34 17.95 -13.49
CA PHE A 176 -15.60 18.00 -14.23
C PHE A 176 -16.81 18.35 -13.34
N PHE A 177 -16.84 17.84 -12.10
CA PHE A 177 -17.93 18.16 -11.18
C PHE A 177 -17.95 19.63 -10.78
N VAL A 178 -16.78 20.24 -10.58
CA VAL A 178 -16.66 21.66 -10.22
C VAL A 178 -16.91 22.56 -11.44
N GLU A 179 -16.35 22.22 -12.59
CA GLU A 179 -16.52 22.98 -13.85
C GLU A 179 -18.00 23.06 -14.27
N ASN A 180 -18.78 21.99 -14.02
CA ASN A 180 -20.20 21.92 -14.40
C ASN A 180 -21.16 22.22 -13.24
N GLY A 181 -20.68 22.74 -12.12
CA GLY A 181 -21.53 23.13 -10.99
C GLY A 181 -22.20 21.97 -10.26
N PHE A 182 -21.73 20.73 -10.46
CA PHE A 182 -22.22 19.55 -9.72
C PHE A 182 -21.64 19.47 -8.31
N SER A 183 -20.50 20.12 -8.06
CA SER A 183 -19.88 20.28 -6.76
C SER A 183 -19.30 21.67 -6.62
N ASP A 184 -19.27 22.18 -5.39
CA ASP A 184 -18.68 23.47 -5.06
C ASP A 184 -17.18 23.31 -4.75
N VAL A 185 -16.79 22.14 -4.22
CA VAL A 185 -15.43 21.78 -3.85
C VAL A 185 -15.07 20.46 -4.51
N GLY A 186 -13.97 20.41 -5.23
CA GLY A 186 -13.37 19.17 -5.73
C GLY A 186 -12.22 18.70 -4.84
N VAL A 187 -12.02 17.40 -4.72
CA VAL A 187 -10.89 16.85 -3.95
C VAL A 187 -10.10 15.87 -4.80
N THR A 188 -8.81 16.07 -4.90
CA THR A 188 -7.87 15.18 -5.59
C THR A 188 -6.54 15.12 -4.84
N ALA A 189 -5.77 14.06 -5.04
CA ALA A 189 -4.37 14.01 -4.62
C ALA A 189 -3.40 14.06 -5.81
N SER A 190 -3.92 14.10 -7.04
CA SER A 190 -3.10 14.23 -8.25
C SER A 190 -2.50 15.62 -8.39
N GLY A 191 -1.17 15.71 -8.27
CA GLY A 191 -0.46 16.99 -8.51
C GLY A 191 -0.64 17.52 -9.93
N ALA A 192 -0.77 16.64 -10.93
CA ALA A 192 -1.02 17.03 -12.31
C ALA A 192 -2.39 17.68 -12.47
N VAL A 193 -3.42 17.09 -11.87
CA VAL A 193 -4.78 17.66 -11.86
C VAL A 193 -4.79 19.03 -11.20
N VAL A 194 -4.16 19.18 -10.03
CA VAL A 194 -4.07 20.45 -9.30
C VAL A 194 -3.37 21.51 -10.13
N LYS A 195 -2.24 21.18 -10.75
CA LYS A 195 -1.49 22.10 -11.61
C LYS A 195 -2.36 22.61 -12.77
N GLN A 196 -2.99 21.69 -13.50
CA GLN A 196 -3.89 22.07 -14.62
C GLN A 196 -5.08 22.92 -14.16
N TRP A 197 -5.61 22.62 -12.96
CA TRP A 197 -6.70 23.40 -12.37
C TRP A 197 -6.29 24.83 -12.04
N GLN A 198 -5.10 25.01 -11.47
CA GLN A 198 -4.54 26.33 -11.16
C GLN A 198 -4.21 27.14 -12.43
N GLU A 199 -3.74 26.49 -13.49
CA GLU A 199 -3.51 27.12 -14.81
C GLU A 199 -4.82 27.65 -15.42
N LYS A 200 -5.97 27.06 -15.11
CA LYS A 200 -7.30 27.55 -15.50
C LYS A 200 -7.86 28.64 -14.55
N GLY A 201 -7.10 29.07 -13.56
CA GLY A 201 -7.48 30.11 -12.59
C GLY A 201 -8.19 29.60 -11.34
N GLY A 202 -8.34 28.28 -11.18
CA GLY A 202 -8.85 27.71 -9.92
C GLY A 202 -7.82 27.76 -8.80
N SER A 203 -8.23 27.46 -7.58
CA SER A 203 -7.36 27.52 -6.41
C SER A 203 -7.53 26.30 -5.48
N VAL A 204 -6.46 26.00 -4.73
CA VAL A 204 -6.49 25.04 -3.62
C VAL A 204 -6.75 25.81 -2.34
N VAL A 205 -7.78 25.44 -1.61
CA VAL A 205 -8.18 26.08 -0.34
C VAL A 205 -7.71 25.34 0.89
N LEU A 206 -7.35 24.04 0.74
CA LEU A 206 -6.84 23.22 1.83
C LEU A 206 -6.04 22.05 1.30
N GLU A 207 -4.96 21.72 1.99
CA GLU A 207 -4.30 20.40 1.93
C GLU A 207 -4.53 19.63 3.23
N SER A 208 -4.75 18.33 3.14
CA SER A 208 -4.85 17.44 4.29
C SER A 208 -3.52 17.24 5.00
N LYS A 209 -3.55 16.58 6.15
CA LYS A 209 -2.34 15.95 6.73
C LYS A 209 -1.75 14.94 5.74
N PRO A 210 -0.41 14.75 5.75
CA PRO A 210 0.25 13.76 4.91
C PRO A 210 -0.06 12.34 5.38
N VAL A 211 -0.16 11.41 4.44
CA VAL A 211 -0.40 9.98 4.69
C VAL A 211 0.58 9.16 3.87
N PRO A 212 1.33 8.21 4.47
CA PRO A 212 2.04 7.20 3.70
C PRO A 212 1.03 6.26 3.05
N ILE A 213 1.13 6.05 1.73
CA ILE A 213 0.07 5.38 0.98
C ILE A 213 0.46 4.02 0.40
N LYS A 214 1.75 3.66 0.43
CA LYS A 214 2.25 2.39 -0.09
C LYS A 214 3.06 1.67 0.97
N HIS A 215 2.52 0.56 1.46
CA HIS A 215 3.10 -0.24 2.52
C HIS A 215 3.44 -1.64 2.04
N MET A 216 4.58 -2.19 2.50
CA MET A 216 4.76 -3.63 2.55
C MET A 216 4.48 -4.09 3.98
N ILE A 217 3.62 -5.09 4.11
CA ILE A 217 3.24 -5.72 5.37
C ILE A 217 3.49 -7.22 5.31
N ALA A 218 3.73 -7.83 6.46
CA ALA A 218 3.92 -9.26 6.63
C ALA A 218 2.90 -9.85 7.60
N SER A 219 2.35 -11.00 7.27
CA SER A 219 1.43 -11.74 8.15
C SER A 219 2.12 -12.10 9.47
N THR A 220 1.38 -12.00 10.58
CA THR A 220 1.86 -12.45 11.89
C THR A 220 2.02 -13.98 11.99
N LYS A 221 1.59 -14.73 10.97
CA LYS A 221 1.89 -16.16 10.83
C LYS A 221 3.36 -16.44 10.43
N MET A 222 4.03 -15.45 9.83
CA MET A 222 5.46 -15.55 9.52
C MET A 222 6.31 -15.42 10.80
N SER A 223 7.47 -16.08 10.82
CA SER A 223 8.42 -15.93 11.94
C SER A 223 9.00 -14.51 11.99
N ASP A 224 9.31 -14.02 13.19
CA ASP A 224 9.96 -12.72 13.38
C ASP A 224 11.28 -12.62 12.62
N ALA A 225 12.05 -13.71 12.61
CA ALA A 225 13.32 -13.79 11.89
C ALA A 225 13.14 -13.60 10.37
N ASP A 226 12.08 -14.16 9.79
CA ASP A 226 11.83 -14.02 8.36
C ASP A 226 11.31 -12.63 8.00
N ILE A 227 10.44 -12.06 8.84
CA ILE A 227 9.98 -10.68 8.66
C ILE A 227 11.16 -9.73 8.71
N GLU A 228 12.10 -9.93 9.63
CA GLU A 228 13.28 -9.07 9.74
C GLU A 228 14.25 -9.24 8.56
N LYS A 229 14.40 -10.46 8.01
CA LYS A 229 15.13 -10.68 6.76
C LYS A 229 14.51 -9.90 5.60
N VAL A 230 13.18 -9.98 5.43
CA VAL A 230 12.46 -9.22 4.40
C VAL A 230 12.68 -7.73 4.60
N ARG A 231 12.52 -7.22 5.82
CA ARG A 231 12.75 -5.81 6.16
C ARG A 231 14.16 -5.36 5.79
N THR A 232 15.16 -6.14 6.18
CA THR A 232 16.58 -5.85 5.91
C THR A 232 16.83 -5.78 4.41
N VAL A 233 16.31 -6.71 3.62
CA VAL A 233 16.43 -6.68 2.15
C VAL A 233 15.81 -5.42 1.59
N MET A 234 14.56 -5.11 1.98
CA MET A 234 13.84 -3.95 1.47
C MET A 234 14.54 -2.62 1.77
N LEU A 235 15.00 -2.44 3.03
CA LEU A 235 15.70 -1.22 3.46
C LEU A 235 17.08 -1.01 2.81
N ASN A 236 17.65 -2.05 2.21
CA ASN A 236 18.96 -2.00 1.58
C ASN A 236 18.92 -2.09 0.04
N LEU A 237 17.74 -2.15 -0.58
CA LEU A 237 17.65 -2.25 -2.05
C LEU A 237 18.34 -1.09 -2.76
N ASP A 238 18.23 0.13 -2.26
CA ASP A 238 18.85 1.32 -2.84
C ASP A 238 20.38 1.38 -2.66
N LYS A 239 20.97 0.48 -1.86
CA LYS A 239 22.39 0.44 -1.54
C LYS A 239 23.20 -0.52 -2.44
N THR A 240 22.55 -1.32 -3.28
CA THR A 240 23.22 -2.28 -4.15
C THR A 240 22.83 -2.05 -5.61
N GLU A 241 23.76 -2.32 -6.53
CA GLU A 241 23.49 -2.17 -7.97
C GLU A 241 22.30 -3.05 -8.43
N HIS A 242 22.22 -4.29 -7.94
CA HIS A 242 21.10 -5.18 -8.26
C HIS A 242 19.78 -4.65 -7.69
N GLY A 243 19.78 -4.16 -6.45
CA GLY A 243 18.60 -3.56 -5.83
C GLY A 243 18.13 -2.30 -6.53
N GLN A 244 19.05 -1.46 -7.00
CA GLN A 244 18.73 -0.27 -7.79
C GLN A 244 18.06 -0.63 -9.13
N LYS A 245 18.49 -1.72 -9.80
CA LYS A 245 17.82 -2.23 -11.00
C LYS A 245 16.39 -2.70 -10.69
N ILE A 246 16.20 -3.42 -9.59
CA ILE A 246 14.86 -3.81 -9.12
C ILE A 246 13.99 -2.58 -8.86
N LEU A 247 14.51 -1.59 -8.13
CA LEU A 247 13.79 -0.34 -7.83
C LEU A 247 13.41 0.45 -9.09
N ALA A 248 14.30 0.53 -10.08
CA ALA A 248 14.02 1.17 -11.35
C ALA A 248 12.87 0.48 -12.10
N LYS A 249 12.84 -0.85 -12.11
CA LYS A 249 11.75 -1.63 -12.71
C LYS A 249 10.43 -1.45 -11.97
N LEU A 250 10.47 -1.35 -10.64
CA LEU A 250 9.30 -1.06 -9.80
C LEU A 250 8.82 0.39 -9.92
N GLY A 251 9.66 1.31 -10.39
CA GLY A 251 9.38 2.75 -10.42
C GLY A 251 9.46 3.39 -9.02
N TYR A 252 10.26 2.86 -8.11
CA TYR A 252 10.43 3.34 -6.74
C TYR A 252 11.85 3.83 -6.47
N LYS A 253 11.99 4.74 -5.50
CA LYS A 253 13.28 5.29 -5.05
C LYS A 253 13.92 4.51 -3.91
N GLY A 254 13.22 3.52 -3.36
CA GLY A 254 13.63 2.75 -2.20
C GLY A 254 12.53 2.65 -1.15
N TYR A 255 12.93 2.15 0.00
CA TYR A 255 12.02 1.93 1.13
C TYR A 255 12.60 2.51 2.39
N GLU A 256 11.73 2.79 3.38
CA GLU A 256 12.12 3.34 4.68
C GLU A 256 11.33 2.67 5.80
N ALA A 257 11.89 2.71 7.00
CA ALA A 257 11.18 2.24 8.18
C ALA A 257 10.02 3.18 8.53
N GLY A 258 8.88 2.63 8.93
CA GLY A 258 7.79 3.40 9.49
C GLY A 258 7.80 3.38 11.02
N ASP A 259 7.25 4.43 11.62
CA ASP A 259 7.00 4.48 13.06
C ASP A 259 5.63 3.87 13.39
N PRO A 260 5.56 2.75 14.13
CA PRO A 260 4.29 2.10 14.46
C PRO A 260 3.34 3.01 15.26
N GLN A 261 3.86 3.90 16.10
CA GLN A 261 3.04 4.81 16.91
C GLN A 261 2.41 5.91 16.05
N GLN A 262 3.16 6.46 15.10
CA GLN A 262 2.63 7.40 14.12
C GLN A 262 1.56 6.75 13.26
N LEU A 263 1.78 5.51 12.80
CA LEU A 263 0.79 4.77 12.01
C LEU A 263 -0.47 4.45 12.79
N ALA A 264 -0.37 4.10 14.08
CA ALA A 264 -1.53 3.89 14.94
C ALA A 264 -2.35 5.17 15.12
N THR A 265 -1.69 6.31 15.34
CA THR A 265 -2.32 7.63 15.42
C THR A 265 -3.00 8.00 14.11
N LEU A 266 -2.35 7.74 12.99
CA LEU A 266 -2.88 7.98 11.66
C LEU A 266 -4.12 7.11 11.37
N THR A 267 -4.08 5.83 11.78
CA THR A 267 -5.20 4.89 11.62
C THR A 267 -6.45 5.41 12.31
N LYS A 268 -6.33 5.88 13.55
CA LYS A 268 -7.43 6.52 14.30
C LYS A 268 -7.93 7.79 13.61
N TRP A 269 -7.02 8.63 13.12
CA TRP A 269 -7.40 9.84 12.40
C TRP A 269 -8.15 9.52 11.11
N LEU A 270 -7.77 8.48 10.38
CA LEU A 270 -8.48 8.03 9.18
C LEU A 270 -9.87 7.45 9.49
N GLY A 271 -10.16 7.13 10.75
CA GLY A 271 -11.49 6.65 11.20
C GLY A 271 -11.57 5.14 11.41
N TYR A 272 -10.43 4.52 11.63
CA TYR A 272 -10.31 3.07 11.86
C TYR A 272 -9.78 2.73 13.25
#